data_3a87ce66ca66f4bebd97e72a00280f93
#
_entry.id   3a87ce66ca66f4bebd97e72a00280f93
#
_cell.length_a   1.000
_cell.length_b   1.000
_cell.length_c   1.000
_cell.angle_alpha   90.00
_cell.angle_beta   90.00
_cell.angle_gamma   90.00
#
_symmetry.space_group_name_H-M   'P 1'
#
loop_
_entity.id
_entity.type
_entity.pdbx_description
1 polymer ?
#
loop_
_entity_poly.entity_id
_entity_poly.type
_entity_poly.pdbx_seq_one_letter_code
_entity_poly.pdbx_strand_id
1 'polypeptide(L)'
;NRPELSGLFTLVQEYRKWGKIKSTYIDGYLKYLNPVTGCIHPELFALSTDTGRMNCRNPNAQNMPRKTNDPIGVRNFIKAPEGCLILSLDFSQIELRVGAFYCRDERMLDTYRKNGDIHAATTSVIFGVSYEEAQDKHSENYKEHRTIAKNVNFGTFYGLFPRGLQK
;
A
#
# COMPACT_ATOMS: atom_id res chain seq x y z
N ASN A 1 2.84 -24.37 -17.88
CA ASN A 1 4.14 -24.16 -17.21
C ASN A 1 5.24 -24.56 -18.22
N ARG A 2 6.03 -23.57 -18.64
CA ARG A 2 7.21 -23.73 -19.51
C ARG A 2 8.42 -23.19 -18.75
N PRO A 3 9.12 -24.02 -17.98
CA PRO A 3 10.24 -23.60 -17.12
C PRO A 3 11.39 -22.96 -17.92
N GLU A 4 11.56 -23.37 -19.19
CA GLU A 4 12.54 -22.80 -20.11
C GLU A 4 12.34 -21.32 -20.41
N LEU A 5 11.14 -20.79 -20.22
CA LEU A 5 10.81 -19.38 -20.42
C LEU A 5 10.90 -18.53 -19.14
N SER A 6 11.11 -19.15 -17.98
CA SER A 6 11.10 -18.43 -16.70
C SER A 6 12.17 -17.33 -16.65
N GLY A 7 13.37 -17.61 -17.15
CA GLY A 7 14.45 -16.62 -17.26
C GLY A 7 14.10 -15.43 -18.14
N LEU A 8 13.46 -15.66 -19.28
CA LEU A 8 12.99 -14.60 -20.17
C LEU A 8 11.92 -13.73 -19.50
N PHE A 9 10.94 -14.35 -18.81
CA PHE A 9 9.92 -13.61 -18.07
C PHE A 9 10.52 -12.73 -16.99
N THR A 10 11.48 -13.22 -16.25
CA THR A 10 12.19 -12.45 -15.22
C THR A 10 12.88 -11.22 -15.83
N LEU A 11 13.61 -11.40 -16.91
CA LEU A 11 14.29 -10.29 -17.62
C LEU A 11 13.28 -9.25 -18.15
N VAL A 12 12.15 -9.69 -18.71
CA VAL A 12 11.08 -8.79 -19.19
C VAL A 12 10.47 -8.03 -18.01
N GLN A 13 10.25 -8.68 -16.87
CA GLN A 13 9.72 -8.01 -15.68
C GLN A 13 10.71 -6.97 -15.13
N GLU A 14 11.99 -7.29 -15.08
CA GLU A 14 13.03 -6.34 -14.67
C GLU A 14 13.14 -5.17 -15.64
N TYR A 15 13.17 -5.41 -16.93
CA TYR A 15 13.17 -4.36 -17.95
C TYR A 15 11.98 -3.42 -17.78
N ARG A 16 10.77 -3.96 -17.62
CA ARG A 16 9.55 -3.17 -17.37
C ARG A 16 9.62 -2.37 -16.08
N LYS A 17 10.17 -2.96 -15.02
CA LYS A 17 10.37 -2.30 -13.73
C LYS A 17 11.29 -1.09 -13.88
N TRP A 18 12.45 -1.25 -14.48
CA TRP A 18 13.41 -0.17 -14.71
C TRP A 18 12.89 0.88 -15.68
N GLY A 19 12.22 0.46 -16.74
CA GLY A 19 11.56 1.36 -17.68
C GLY A 19 10.52 2.25 -17.00
N LYS A 20 9.69 1.68 -16.12
CA LYS A 20 8.73 2.44 -15.32
C LYS A 20 9.42 3.43 -14.37
N ILE A 21 10.47 2.99 -13.68
CA ILE A 21 11.21 3.85 -12.76
C ILE A 21 11.77 5.06 -13.53
N LYS A 22 12.45 4.82 -14.64
CA LYS A 22 13.02 5.88 -15.47
C LYS A 22 11.93 6.83 -15.97
N SER A 23 10.95 6.32 -16.70
CA SER A 23 9.95 7.15 -17.39
C SER A 23 9.02 7.90 -16.44
N THR A 24 8.63 7.28 -15.33
CA THR A 24 7.63 7.86 -14.42
C THR A 24 8.27 8.75 -13.36
N TYR A 25 9.35 8.28 -12.73
CA TYR A 25 9.89 8.94 -11.54
C TYR A 25 11.12 9.80 -11.81
N ILE A 26 11.95 9.44 -12.81
CA ILE A 26 13.10 10.26 -13.18
C ILE A 26 12.68 11.30 -14.21
N ASP A 27 12.45 10.86 -15.45
CA ASP A 27 12.13 11.76 -16.55
C ASP A 27 10.79 12.50 -16.32
N GLY A 28 9.79 11.77 -15.78
CA GLY A 28 8.47 12.31 -15.51
C GLY A 28 8.47 13.42 -14.46
N TYR A 29 9.27 13.30 -13.40
CA TYR A 29 9.35 14.32 -12.36
C TYR A 29 10.22 15.50 -12.80
N LEU A 30 11.35 15.24 -13.45
CA LEU A 30 12.23 16.29 -13.96
C LEU A 30 11.50 17.22 -14.95
N LYS A 31 10.58 16.67 -15.75
CA LYS A 31 9.75 17.46 -16.65
C LYS A 31 8.94 18.56 -15.96
N TYR A 32 8.57 18.34 -14.71
CA TYR A 32 7.75 19.26 -13.90
C TYR A 32 8.56 20.05 -12.88
N LEU A 33 9.89 19.95 -12.93
CA LEU A 33 10.75 20.76 -12.08
C LEU A 33 10.65 22.23 -12.48
N ASN A 34 10.21 23.07 -11.57
CA ASN A 34 10.16 24.51 -11.80
C ASN A 34 11.57 25.09 -11.72
N PRO A 35 12.07 25.74 -12.79
CA PRO A 35 13.46 26.23 -12.81
C PRO A 35 13.71 27.41 -11.86
N VAL A 36 12.66 28.12 -11.44
CA VAL A 36 12.75 29.26 -10.53
C VAL A 36 12.79 28.82 -9.07
N THR A 37 11.89 27.89 -8.69
CA THR A 37 11.77 27.45 -7.29
C THR A 37 12.63 26.22 -6.98
N GLY A 38 13.13 25.48 -7.99
CA GLY A 38 13.78 24.19 -7.81
C GLY A 38 12.86 23.09 -7.28
N CYS A 39 11.55 23.33 -7.27
CA CYS A 39 10.54 22.44 -6.69
C CYS A 39 9.60 21.86 -7.75
N ILE A 40 8.98 20.74 -7.44
CA ILE A 40 7.89 20.16 -8.20
C ILE A 40 6.59 20.57 -7.50
N HIS A 41 5.60 21.07 -8.25
CA HIS A 41 4.31 21.53 -7.75
C HIS A 41 3.17 20.64 -8.28
N PRO A 42 2.90 19.47 -7.66
CA PRO A 42 1.82 18.59 -8.10
C PRO A 42 0.45 19.26 -7.94
N GLU A 43 -0.43 19.01 -8.89
CA GLU A 43 -1.82 19.49 -8.84
C GLU A 43 -2.70 18.45 -8.14
N LEU A 44 -3.41 18.88 -7.08
CA LEU A 44 -4.34 18.03 -6.32
C LEU A 44 -5.78 18.40 -6.65
N PHE A 45 -6.57 17.40 -7.02
CA PHE A 45 -7.98 17.54 -7.36
C PHE A 45 -8.85 16.80 -6.34
N ALA A 46 -9.62 17.52 -5.56
CA ALA A 46 -10.41 16.97 -4.46
C ALA A 46 -11.63 16.14 -4.91
N LEU A 47 -12.23 16.47 -6.06
CA LEU A 47 -13.52 15.92 -6.51
C LEU A 47 -13.44 15.25 -7.91
N SER A 48 -12.34 14.61 -8.22
CA SER A 48 -12.11 14.04 -9.56
C SER A 48 -12.24 12.52 -9.65
N THR A 49 -12.70 11.88 -8.60
CA THR A 49 -12.95 10.43 -8.57
C THR A 49 -14.34 10.14 -8.03
N ASP A 50 -14.98 9.08 -8.52
CA ASP A 50 -16.32 8.64 -8.08
C ASP A 50 -16.35 8.24 -6.58
N THR A 51 -15.20 7.88 -6.03
CA THR A 51 -15.05 7.47 -4.63
C THR A 51 -14.80 8.63 -3.67
N GLY A 52 -14.68 9.88 -4.16
CA GLY A 52 -14.32 11.05 -3.36
C GLY A 52 -12.85 11.11 -2.95
N ARG A 53 -12.00 10.18 -3.42
CA ARG A 53 -10.55 10.25 -3.19
C ARG A 53 -9.94 11.38 -4.01
N MET A 54 -8.97 12.07 -3.44
CA MET A 54 -8.19 13.05 -4.20
C MET A 54 -7.39 12.37 -5.30
N ASN A 55 -7.28 13.06 -6.43
CA ASN A 55 -6.38 12.68 -7.52
C ASN A 55 -5.22 13.66 -7.62
N CYS A 56 -4.09 13.21 -8.12
CA CYS A 56 -2.88 14.02 -8.26
C CYS A 56 -2.34 13.90 -9.69
N ARG A 57 -1.97 15.05 -10.27
CA ARG A 57 -1.42 15.11 -11.65
C ARG A 57 -0.24 16.11 -11.69
N ASN A 58 0.51 16.06 -12.75
CA ASN A 58 1.53 17.03 -13.15
C ASN A 58 2.63 17.33 -12.10
N PRO A 59 3.36 16.32 -11.58
CA PRO A 59 3.25 14.88 -11.77
C PRO A 59 2.32 14.22 -10.72
N ASN A 60 1.97 12.92 -10.93
CA ASN A 60 1.22 12.18 -9.90
C ASN A 60 2.12 11.77 -8.74
N ALA A 61 2.20 12.62 -7.72
CA ALA A 61 2.98 12.37 -6.50
C ALA A 61 2.39 11.30 -5.57
N GLN A 62 1.12 10.89 -5.77
CA GLN A 62 0.48 9.85 -4.97
C GLN A 62 0.94 8.44 -5.36
N ASN A 63 1.53 8.27 -6.56
CA ASN A 63 1.97 6.98 -7.08
C ASN A 63 3.44 6.64 -6.78
N MET A 64 4.05 7.30 -5.80
CA MET A 64 5.44 6.98 -5.42
C MET A 64 5.59 5.52 -5.01
N PRO A 65 6.68 4.85 -5.45
CA PRO A 65 6.90 3.45 -5.13
C PRO A 65 6.99 3.25 -3.62
N ARG A 66 6.52 2.10 -3.15
CA ARG A 66 6.72 1.71 -1.75
C ARG A 66 8.21 1.47 -1.51
N LYS A 67 8.68 1.74 -0.30
CA LYS A 67 10.09 1.58 0.09
C LYS A 67 10.66 0.19 -0.24
N THR A 68 9.84 -0.86 -0.17
CA THR A 68 10.21 -2.24 -0.53
C THR A 68 10.39 -2.46 -2.03
N ASN A 69 9.82 -1.61 -2.89
CA ASN A 69 9.85 -1.71 -4.35
C ASN A 69 10.54 -0.50 -4.99
N ASP A 70 11.35 0.21 -4.23
CA ASP A 70 12.03 1.43 -4.61
C ASP A 70 13.56 1.23 -4.58
N PRO A 71 14.13 0.66 -5.64
CA PRO A 71 15.55 0.31 -5.67
C PRO A 71 16.49 1.53 -5.73
N ILE A 72 15.97 2.69 -6.12
CA ILE A 72 16.76 3.93 -6.25
C ILE A 72 16.41 4.97 -5.17
N GLY A 73 15.46 4.66 -4.29
CA GLY A 73 15.08 5.59 -3.23
C GLY A 73 14.38 6.85 -3.74
N VAL A 74 13.42 6.74 -4.67
CA VAL A 74 12.66 7.89 -5.22
C VAL A 74 12.11 8.79 -4.13
N ARG A 75 11.64 8.21 -3.01
CA ARG A 75 11.12 8.96 -1.88
C ARG A 75 12.17 9.87 -1.22
N ASN A 76 13.45 9.54 -1.33
CA ASN A 76 14.54 10.34 -0.76
C ASN A 76 14.81 11.63 -1.56
N PHE A 77 14.25 11.75 -2.77
CA PHE A 77 14.33 12.99 -3.56
C PHE A 77 13.40 14.07 -3.01
N ILE A 78 12.37 13.68 -2.25
CA ILE A 78 11.46 14.61 -1.58
C ILE A 78 12.11 15.05 -0.28
N LYS A 79 12.48 16.32 -0.21
CA LYS A 79 13.11 16.93 0.97
C LYS A 79 12.30 18.12 1.43
N ALA A 80 12.24 18.33 2.73
CA ALA A 80 11.73 19.58 3.27
C ALA A 80 12.72 20.73 2.92
N PRO A 81 12.23 21.95 2.71
CA PRO A 81 13.07 23.13 2.69
C PRO A 81 13.88 23.28 3.99
N GLU A 82 14.96 24.07 3.94
CA GLU A 82 15.76 24.36 5.13
C GLU A 82 14.90 24.95 6.25
N GLY A 83 15.09 24.47 7.47
CA GLY A 83 14.28 24.85 8.63
C GLY A 83 12.89 24.25 8.70
N CYS A 84 12.50 23.37 7.74
CA CYS A 84 11.20 22.70 7.70
C CYS A 84 11.35 21.19 7.90
N LEU A 85 10.24 20.56 8.32
CA LEU A 85 10.13 19.11 8.44
C LEU A 85 8.93 18.61 7.64
N ILE A 86 9.04 17.40 7.12
CA ILE A 86 7.89 16.70 6.53
C ILE A 86 7.19 15.93 7.64
N LEU A 87 5.93 16.29 7.92
CA LEU A 87 5.06 15.54 8.82
C LEU A 87 4.19 14.59 8.01
N SER A 88 4.27 13.29 8.33
CA SER A 88 3.42 12.27 7.73
C SER A 88 2.44 11.74 8.77
N LEU A 89 1.14 11.94 8.50
CA LEU A 89 0.05 11.44 9.35
C LEU A 89 -0.83 10.51 8.51
N ASP A 90 -1.16 9.34 9.06
CA ASP A 90 -2.04 8.37 8.40
C ASP A 90 -2.99 7.75 9.43
N PHE A 91 -4.25 7.59 9.03
CA PHE A 91 -5.23 6.89 9.86
C PHE A 91 -5.00 5.38 9.80
N SER A 92 -4.80 4.77 10.95
CA SER A 92 -4.64 3.33 11.02
C SER A 92 -5.91 2.60 10.61
N GLN A 93 -5.87 1.91 9.46
CA GLN A 93 -6.93 1.01 8.98
C GLN A 93 -8.31 1.67 8.86
N ILE A 94 -8.37 2.94 8.45
CA ILE A 94 -9.61 3.73 8.47
C ILE A 94 -10.76 3.05 7.71
N GLU A 95 -10.49 2.45 6.55
CA GLU A 95 -11.50 1.78 5.74
C GLU A 95 -12.14 0.62 6.49
N LEU A 96 -11.35 -0.22 7.14
CA LEU A 96 -11.84 -1.36 7.93
C LEU A 96 -12.57 -0.90 9.20
N ARG A 97 -12.14 0.19 9.83
CA ARG A 97 -12.83 0.79 10.98
C ARG A 97 -14.20 1.32 10.60
N VAL A 98 -14.28 2.06 9.51
CA VAL A 98 -15.55 2.57 8.96
C VAL A 98 -16.44 1.41 8.57
N GLY A 99 -15.89 0.40 7.89
CA GLY A 99 -16.63 -0.81 7.54
C GLY A 99 -17.18 -1.56 8.76
N ALA A 100 -16.38 -1.77 9.79
CA ALA A 100 -16.81 -2.38 11.04
C ALA A 100 -18.00 -1.63 11.69
N PHE A 101 -17.94 -0.29 11.64
CA PHE A 101 -19.02 0.56 12.14
C PHE A 101 -20.31 0.41 11.32
N TYR A 102 -20.23 0.41 10.00
CA TYR A 102 -21.41 0.26 9.13
C TYR A 102 -22.01 -1.15 9.18
N CYS A 103 -21.16 -2.18 9.17
CA CYS A 103 -21.61 -3.58 9.25
C CYS A 103 -22.05 -3.99 10.66
N ARG A 104 -21.73 -3.20 11.68
CA ARG A 104 -21.94 -3.50 13.11
C ARG A 104 -21.38 -4.87 13.49
N ASP A 105 -20.20 -5.20 12.94
CA ASP A 105 -19.51 -6.45 13.28
C ASP A 105 -18.89 -6.31 14.68
N GLU A 106 -19.49 -6.97 15.66
CA GLU A 106 -19.08 -6.85 17.07
C GLU A 106 -17.66 -7.35 17.30
N ARG A 107 -17.16 -8.34 16.54
CA ARG A 107 -15.79 -8.85 16.69
C ARG A 107 -14.78 -7.81 16.22
N MET A 108 -15.04 -7.18 15.09
CA MET A 108 -14.19 -6.09 14.58
C MET A 108 -14.24 -4.87 15.52
N LEU A 109 -15.45 -4.49 15.95
CA LEU A 109 -15.64 -3.35 16.86
C LEU A 109 -14.93 -3.58 18.19
N ASP A 110 -15.04 -4.77 18.79
CA ASP A 110 -14.37 -5.12 20.03
C ASP A 110 -12.84 -5.09 19.87
N THR A 111 -12.33 -5.64 18.77
CA THR A 111 -10.89 -5.56 18.43
C THR A 111 -10.41 -4.11 18.39
N TYR A 112 -11.14 -3.21 17.74
CA TYR A 112 -10.77 -1.81 17.66
C TYR A 112 -10.94 -1.04 18.97
N ARG A 113 -11.96 -1.34 19.78
CA ARG A 113 -12.15 -0.76 21.13
C ARG A 113 -10.96 -1.08 22.04
N LYS A 114 -10.38 -2.26 21.88
CA LYS A 114 -9.19 -2.72 22.62
C LYS A 114 -7.89 -2.27 21.99
N ASN A 115 -7.92 -1.39 20.99
CA ASN A 115 -6.74 -0.99 20.18
C ASN A 115 -6.00 -2.18 19.56
N GLY A 116 -6.72 -3.27 19.27
CA GLY A 116 -6.16 -4.47 18.68
C GLY A 116 -5.89 -4.35 17.18
N ASP A 117 -5.18 -5.34 16.66
CA ASP A 117 -4.86 -5.48 15.24
C ASP A 117 -5.84 -6.46 14.58
N ILE A 118 -6.72 -5.96 13.73
CA ILE A 118 -7.71 -6.79 13.03
C ILE A 118 -7.07 -7.83 12.11
N HIS A 119 -5.89 -7.53 11.55
CA HIS A 119 -5.20 -8.51 10.72
C HIS A 119 -4.61 -9.64 11.55
N ALA A 120 -4.16 -9.37 12.78
CA ALA A 120 -3.73 -10.41 13.70
C ALA A 120 -4.91 -11.26 14.18
N ALA A 121 -6.05 -10.64 14.46
CA ALA A 121 -7.28 -11.37 14.81
C ALA A 121 -7.73 -12.29 13.67
N THR A 122 -7.68 -11.81 12.43
CA THR A 122 -8.00 -12.62 11.25
C THR A 122 -6.98 -13.73 11.03
N THR A 123 -5.68 -13.45 11.22
CA THR A 123 -4.60 -14.45 11.16
C THR A 123 -4.86 -15.57 12.16
N SER A 124 -5.16 -15.22 13.41
CA SER A 124 -5.47 -16.19 14.47
C SER A 124 -6.62 -17.13 14.06
N VAL A 125 -7.69 -16.58 13.48
CA VAL A 125 -8.84 -17.38 13.03
C VAL A 125 -8.49 -18.27 11.82
N ILE A 126 -7.79 -17.75 10.83
CA ILE A 126 -7.50 -18.51 9.59
C ILE A 126 -6.51 -19.64 9.84
N PHE A 127 -5.46 -19.38 10.61
CA PHE A 127 -4.34 -20.32 10.78
C PHE A 127 -4.36 -21.07 12.12
N GLY A 128 -5.33 -20.79 12.99
CA GLY A 128 -5.47 -21.47 14.29
C GLY A 128 -4.32 -21.15 15.26
N VAL A 129 -3.65 -20.01 15.09
CA VAL A 129 -2.57 -19.55 15.98
C VAL A 129 -3.11 -18.60 17.04
N SER A 130 -2.37 -18.41 18.16
CA SER A 130 -2.76 -17.42 19.17
C SER A 130 -2.70 -15.99 18.61
N TYR A 131 -3.43 -15.07 19.24
CA TYR A 131 -3.40 -13.66 18.83
C TYR A 131 -2.02 -13.05 19.03
N GLU A 132 -1.34 -13.43 20.09
CA GLU A 132 0.04 -13.01 20.41
C GLU A 132 1.03 -13.49 19.35
N GLU A 133 0.91 -14.77 18.96
CA GLU A 133 1.74 -15.35 17.90
C GLU A 133 1.48 -14.67 16.55
N ALA A 134 0.22 -14.36 16.25
CA ALA A 134 -0.16 -13.63 15.04
C ALA A 134 0.40 -12.20 14.98
N GLN A 135 0.83 -11.63 16.09
CA GLN A 135 1.49 -10.32 16.18
C GLN A 135 3.03 -10.43 16.22
N ASP A 136 3.57 -11.60 16.49
CA ASP A 136 5.02 -11.79 16.58
C ASP A 136 5.70 -11.67 15.22
N LYS A 137 6.38 -10.55 15.00
CA LYS A 137 7.13 -10.27 13.76
C LYS A 137 8.32 -11.20 13.52
N HIS A 138 8.74 -11.94 14.51
CA HIS A 138 9.84 -12.91 14.44
C HIS A 138 9.36 -14.33 14.13
N SER A 139 8.04 -14.58 14.18
CA SER A 139 7.47 -15.85 13.76
C SER A 139 7.79 -16.13 12.28
N GLU A 140 8.16 -17.38 11.98
CA GLU A 140 8.60 -17.82 10.66
C GLU A 140 7.59 -17.48 9.55
N ASN A 141 6.30 -17.64 9.83
CA ASN A 141 5.22 -17.43 8.86
C ASN A 141 4.53 -16.06 8.98
N TYR A 142 5.01 -15.18 9.87
CA TYR A 142 4.34 -13.89 10.15
C TYR A 142 4.00 -13.08 8.90
N LYS A 143 4.97 -12.91 7.99
CA LYS A 143 4.78 -12.07 6.79
C LYS A 143 3.75 -12.66 5.84
N GLU A 144 3.79 -13.97 5.65
CA GLU A 144 2.87 -14.68 4.78
C GLU A 144 1.45 -14.68 5.34
N HIS A 145 1.28 -15.16 6.57
CA HIS A 145 -0.02 -15.20 7.25
C HIS A 145 -0.66 -13.82 7.33
N ARG A 146 0.12 -12.79 7.69
CA ARG A 146 -0.37 -11.43 7.75
C ARG A 146 -0.76 -10.87 6.37
N THR A 147 -0.05 -11.25 5.31
CA THR A 147 -0.39 -10.83 3.94
C THR A 147 -1.72 -11.45 3.51
N ILE A 148 -1.91 -12.75 3.78
CA ILE A 148 -3.16 -13.44 3.50
C ILE A 148 -4.31 -12.81 4.28
N ALA A 149 -4.15 -12.60 5.58
CA ALA A 149 -5.16 -11.95 6.41
C ALA A 149 -5.54 -10.55 5.92
N LYS A 150 -4.55 -9.75 5.47
CA LYS A 150 -4.82 -8.46 4.84
C LYS A 150 -5.63 -8.59 3.56
N ASN A 151 -5.26 -9.52 2.69
CA ASN A 151 -5.98 -9.75 1.43
C ASN A 151 -7.41 -10.22 1.69
N VAL A 152 -7.64 -11.08 2.68
CA VAL A 152 -8.99 -11.50 3.09
C VAL A 152 -9.79 -10.30 3.62
N ASN A 153 -9.25 -9.55 4.57
CA ASN A 153 -9.94 -8.42 5.17
C ASN A 153 -10.33 -7.35 4.13
N PHE A 154 -9.38 -6.91 3.32
CA PHE A 154 -9.68 -5.92 2.28
C PHE A 154 -10.52 -6.51 1.15
N GLY A 155 -10.21 -7.73 0.72
CA GLY A 155 -10.94 -8.39 -0.35
C GLY A 155 -12.43 -8.53 -0.03
N THR A 156 -12.76 -8.92 1.19
CA THR A 156 -14.16 -9.05 1.65
C THR A 156 -14.89 -7.71 1.57
N PHE A 157 -14.27 -6.61 1.98
CA PHE A 157 -14.85 -5.26 1.86
C PHE A 157 -15.06 -4.81 0.42
N TYR A 158 -14.19 -5.25 -0.49
CA TYR A 158 -14.28 -4.94 -1.92
C TYR A 158 -15.06 -5.99 -2.72
N GLY A 159 -15.84 -6.85 -2.06
CA GLY A 159 -16.73 -7.81 -2.72
C GLY A 159 -16.02 -9.08 -3.20
N LEU A 160 -14.93 -9.46 -2.56
CA LEU A 160 -14.29 -10.75 -2.83
C LEU A 160 -15.17 -11.89 -2.31
N PHE A 161 -15.68 -12.70 -3.23
CA PHE A 161 -16.46 -13.89 -2.91
C PHE A 161 -15.55 -15.10 -2.63
N PRO A 162 -16.08 -16.19 -1.98
CA PRO A 162 -15.32 -17.39 -1.65
C PRO A 162 -14.53 -17.99 -2.83
N ARG A 163 -15.06 -17.93 -4.05
CA ARG A 163 -14.36 -18.37 -5.28
C ARG A 163 -13.11 -17.55 -5.61
N GLY A 164 -13.06 -16.30 -5.16
CA GLY A 164 -11.89 -15.42 -5.33
C GLY A 164 -10.79 -15.69 -4.31
N LEU A 165 -11.13 -16.29 -3.16
CA LEU A 165 -10.17 -16.69 -2.12
C LEU A 165 -9.47 -18.02 -2.44
N GLN A 166 -9.98 -18.80 -3.41
CA GLN A 166 -9.42 -20.08 -3.83
C GLN A 166 -8.32 -19.96 -4.91
N LYS A 167 -8.06 -18.78 -5.42
CA LYS A 167 -7.01 -18.47 -6.42
C LYS A 167 -5.79 -17.87 -5.76
#